data_8e4c8f10ea36f2e098ef6a6e6e59339f
#
_entry.id   8e4c8f10ea36f2e098ef6a6e6e59339f
#
_cell.length_a   1.000
_cell.length_b   1.000
_cell.length_c   1.000
_cell.angle_alpha   90.00
_cell.angle_beta   90.00
_cell.angle_gamma   90.00
#
_symmetry.space_group_name_H-M   'P 1'
#
loop_
_entity.id
_entity.type
_entity.pdbx_description
1 polymer ?
#
loop_
_entity_poly.entity_id
_entity_poly.type
_entity_poly.pdbx_seq_one_letter_code
_entity_poly.pdbx_strand_id
1 'polypeptide(L)'
;ISFWFHVRSRASAAELSRKGIGPAERDLPLFDFVMHPKVGVPRVVEHFNRWERERQAMPKAIVVRYEDMRADPAKELGRVVEVLGGGFDDAEIAAAVAFASFESLKEKERQGFFTSERMRPTEAAGEAAFKVRKGRVGGYRDHLTPEQAARLDVLVHETLDPAYGYGRAEAI
;
A
#
# COMPACT_ATOMS: atom_id res chain seq x y z
N ILE A 1 2.70 -8.40 -0.44
CA ILE A 1 3.60 -8.84 0.65
C ILE A 1 3.05 -8.38 2.02
N SER A 2 2.89 -7.09 2.28
CA SER A 2 2.42 -6.58 3.60
C SER A 2 1.08 -7.17 4.03
N PHE A 3 0.17 -7.42 3.08
CA PHE A 3 -1.11 -8.05 3.36
C PHE A 3 -0.97 -9.53 3.76
N TRP A 4 -0.07 -10.27 3.13
CA TRP A 4 0.23 -11.64 3.53
C TRP A 4 0.75 -11.71 4.98
N PHE A 5 1.69 -10.84 5.36
CA PHE A 5 2.15 -10.75 6.74
C PHE A 5 1.02 -10.39 7.71
N HIS A 6 0.15 -9.45 7.32
CA HIS A 6 -1.01 -9.09 8.13
C HIS A 6 -1.94 -10.28 8.35
N VAL A 7 -2.29 -11.00 7.30
CA VAL A 7 -3.18 -12.17 7.34
C VAL A 7 -2.61 -13.27 8.24
N ARG A 8 -1.30 -13.53 8.17
CA ARG A 8 -0.66 -14.60 8.94
C ARG A 8 -0.38 -14.24 10.40
N SER A 9 -0.06 -12.98 10.69
CA SER A 9 0.52 -12.62 11.98
C SER A 9 -0.30 -11.64 12.81
N ARG A 10 -1.25 -10.92 12.21
CA ARG A 10 -1.94 -9.80 12.87
C ARG A 10 -3.46 -9.87 12.79
N ALA A 11 -4.02 -10.42 11.72
CA ALA A 11 -5.46 -10.43 11.52
C ALA A 11 -6.16 -11.37 12.50
N SER A 12 -7.23 -10.90 13.13
CA SER A 12 -8.09 -11.74 13.95
C SER A 12 -8.95 -12.67 13.09
N ALA A 13 -9.43 -13.78 13.68
CA ALA A 13 -10.33 -14.70 12.99
C ALA A 13 -11.59 -14.00 12.49
N ALA A 14 -12.15 -13.05 13.26
CA ALA A 14 -13.31 -12.26 12.86
C ALA A 14 -13.02 -11.34 11.67
N GLU A 15 -11.82 -10.75 11.61
CA GLU A 15 -11.40 -9.93 10.47
C GLU A 15 -11.23 -10.78 9.21
N LEU A 16 -10.58 -11.92 9.31
CA LEU A 16 -10.39 -12.86 8.20
C LEU A 16 -11.73 -13.33 7.65
N SER A 17 -12.66 -13.72 8.53
CA SER A 17 -14.01 -14.15 8.16
C SER A 17 -14.76 -13.04 7.40
N ARG A 18 -14.74 -11.80 7.88
CA ARG A 18 -15.37 -10.66 7.17
C ARG A 18 -14.78 -10.42 5.79
N LYS A 19 -13.49 -10.70 5.60
CA LYS A 19 -12.81 -10.60 4.29
C LYS A 19 -12.97 -11.85 3.44
N GLY A 20 -13.67 -12.88 3.93
CA GLY A 20 -13.84 -14.16 3.26
C GLY A 20 -12.53 -14.94 3.08
N ILE A 21 -11.55 -14.72 3.96
CA ILE A 21 -10.26 -15.41 3.96
C ILE A 21 -10.37 -16.61 4.90
N GLY A 22 -10.36 -17.80 4.32
CA GLY A 22 -10.37 -19.05 5.07
C GLY A 22 -8.97 -19.58 5.39
N PRO A 23 -8.90 -20.73 6.09
CA PRO A 23 -7.62 -21.39 6.36
C PRO A 23 -6.82 -21.68 5.08
N ALA A 24 -7.50 -22.07 4.00
CA ALA A 24 -6.86 -22.39 2.73
C ALA A 24 -6.07 -21.20 2.17
N GLU A 25 -6.65 -19.99 2.18
CA GLU A 25 -5.96 -18.79 1.71
C GLU A 25 -4.94 -18.29 2.73
N ARG A 26 -5.23 -18.40 4.03
CA ARG A 26 -4.33 -17.96 5.10
C ARG A 26 -3.01 -18.71 5.08
N ASP A 27 -3.05 -20.00 4.81
CA ASP A 27 -1.88 -20.88 4.94
C ASP A 27 -1.06 -21.01 3.65
N LEU A 28 -1.47 -20.31 2.59
CA LEU A 28 -0.72 -20.28 1.33
C LEU A 28 0.73 -19.80 1.53
N PRO A 29 1.70 -20.42 0.84
CA PRO A 29 3.03 -19.84 0.66
C PRO A 29 2.94 -18.42 0.09
N LEU A 30 3.95 -17.60 0.37
CA LEU A 30 3.93 -16.18 0.01
C LEU A 30 3.60 -15.93 -1.46
N PHE A 31 4.30 -16.60 -2.38
CA PHE A 31 4.09 -16.37 -3.81
C PHE A 31 2.72 -16.84 -4.29
N ASP A 32 2.25 -17.97 -3.79
CA ASP A 32 0.93 -18.50 -4.11
C ASP A 32 -0.19 -17.57 -3.61
N PHE A 33 0.00 -16.99 -2.42
CA PHE A 33 -0.90 -15.96 -1.90
C PHE A 33 -0.89 -14.70 -2.77
N VAL A 34 0.29 -14.23 -3.18
CA VAL A 34 0.44 -13.03 -4.03
C VAL A 34 -0.23 -13.22 -5.39
N MET A 35 -0.14 -14.42 -5.96
CA MET A 35 -0.76 -14.75 -7.25
C MET A 35 -2.20 -15.24 -7.16
N HIS A 36 -2.74 -15.40 -5.94
CA HIS A 36 -4.08 -15.96 -5.74
C HIS A 36 -5.19 -15.00 -6.19
N PRO A 37 -6.16 -15.45 -7.01
CA PRO A 37 -7.16 -14.57 -7.64
C PRO A 37 -8.08 -13.86 -6.63
N LYS A 38 -8.29 -14.43 -5.45
CA LYS A 38 -9.21 -13.89 -4.45
C LYS A 38 -8.55 -12.94 -3.44
N VAL A 39 -7.27 -13.17 -3.11
CA VAL A 39 -6.58 -12.44 -2.03
C VAL A 39 -5.29 -11.76 -2.48
N GLY A 40 -4.81 -12.10 -3.66
CA GLY A 40 -3.54 -11.62 -4.22
C GLY A 40 -3.66 -10.42 -5.14
N VAL A 41 -2.60 -10.20 -5.90
CA VAL A 41 -2.48 -9.08 -6.85
C VAL A 41 -3.55 -9.10 -7.95
N PRO A 42 -3.98 -10.27 -8.49
CA PRO A 42 -5.07 -10.27 -9.49
C PRO A 42 -6.34 -9.59 -8.97
N ARG A 43 -6.70 -9.81 -7.71
CA ARG A 43 -7.86 -9.16 -7.08
C ARG A 43 -7.67 -7.64 -6.94
N VAL A 44 -6.46 -7.22 -6.61
CA VAL A 44 -6.11 -5.80 -6.50
C VAL A 44 -6.20 -5.12 -7.87
N VAL A 45 -5.66 -5.75 -8.90
CA VAL A 45 -5.73 -5.27 -10.29
C VAL A 45 -7.18 -5.13 -10.77
N GLU A 46 -8.01 -6.16 -10.54
CA GLU A 46 -9.44 -6.10 -10.87
C GLU A 46 -10.13 -4.89 -10.19
N HIS A 47 -9.81 -4.65 -8.91
CA HIS A 47 -10.36 -3.54 -8.16
C HIS A 47 -9.92 -2.19 -8.76
N PHE A 48 -8.63 -2.00 -9.07
CA PHE A 48 -8.14 -0.78 -9.68
C PHE A 48 -8.71 -0.55 -11.08
N ASN A 49 -8.77 -1.58 -11.92
CA ASN A 49 -9.37 -1.46 -13.25
C ASN A 49 -10.85 -1.08 -13.19
N ARG A 50 -11.58 -1.59 -12.19
CA ARG A 50 -12.94 -1.17 -11.93
C ARG A 50 -13.02 0.29 -11.51
N TRP A 51 -12.16 0.73 -10.58
CA TRP A 51 -12.07 2.12 -10.15
C TRP A 51 -11.75 3.07 -11.32
N GLU A 52 -10.86 2.68 -12.22
CA GLU A 52 -10.51 3.52 -13.37
C GLU A 52 -11.72 3.76 -14.28
N ARG A 53 -12.49 2.72 -14.55
CA ARG A 53 -13.74 2.88 -15.33
C ARG A 53 -14.75 3.81 -14.67
N GLU A 54 -14.89 3.70 -13.34
CA GLU A 54 -15.83 4.52 -12.57
C GLU A 54 -15.31 5.96 -12.38
N ARG A 55 -13.99 6.13 -12.26
CA ARG A 55 -13.32 7.42 -12.05
C ARG A 55 -13.61 8.42 -13.18
N GLN A 56 -13.76 7.96 -14.41
CA GLN A 56 -14.06 8.84 -15.55
C GLN A 56 -15.37 9.62 -15.37
N ALA A 57 -16.29 9.11 -14.56
CA ALA A 57 -17.53 9.77 -14.20
C ALA A 57 -17.41 10.65 -12.93
N MET A 58 -16.26 10.68 -12.27
CA MET A 58 -16.05 11.41 -11.02
C MET A 58 -15.33 12.72 -11.30
N PRO A 59 -15.97 13.90 -11.10
CA PRO A 59 -15.40 15.20 -11.47
C PRO A 59 -14.18 15.60 -10.60
N LYS A 60 -14.00 14.98 -9.44
CA LYS A 60 -12.93 15.31 -8.49
C LYS A 60 -12.23 14.06 -7.98
N ALA A 61 -11.67 13.26 -8.89
CA ALA A 61 -10.89 12.10 -8.54
C ALA A 61 -9.49 12.16 -9.14
N ILE A 62 -8.47 11.98 -8.31
CA ILE A 62 -7.08 11.90 -8.75
C ILE A 62 -6.46 10.57 -8.33
N VAL A 63 -5.46 10.16 -9.08
CA VAL A 63 -4.60 9.03 -8.71
C VAL A 63 -3.33 9.61 -8.08
N VAL A 64 -3.01 9.11 -6.89
CA VAL A 64 -1.74 9.37 -6.20
C VAL A 64 -1.00 8.05 -6.07
N ARG A 65 0.14 7.93 -6.73
CA ARG A 65 0.97 6.73 -6.65
C ARG A 65 1.85 6.79 -5.40
N TYR A 66 2.07 5.65 -4.80
CA TYR A 66 2.96 5.57 -3.64
C TYR A 66 4.40 6.01 -3.98
N GLU A 67 4.87 5.66 -5.15
CA GLU A 67 6.19 6.03 -5.67
C GLU A 67 6.35 7.54 -5.78
N ASP A 68 5.34 8.23 -6.36
CA ASP A 68 5.33 9.68 -6.51
C ASP A 68 5.26 10.37 -5.14
N MET A 69 4.39 9.87 -4.25
CA MET A 69 4.32 10.33 -2.86
C MET A 69 5.64 10.14 -2.09
N ARG A 70 6.41 9.11 -2.42
CA ARG A 70 7.74 8.90 -1.81
C ARG A 70 8.82 9.77 -2.42
N ALA A 71 8.72 10.08 -3.71
CA ALA A 71 9.68 10.92 -4.42
C ALA A 71 9.51 12.41 -4.05
N ASP A 72 8.27 12.89 -4.05
CA ASP A 72 7.95 14.30 -3.73
C ASP A 72 6.61 14.39 -2.98
N PRO A 73 6.62 14.17 -1.66
CA PRO A 73 5.40 14.17 -0.86
C PRO A 73 4.72 15.55 -0.80
N ALA A 74 5.49 16.65 -0.88
CA ALA A 74 4.92 18.00 -0.84
C ALA A 74 4.10 18.29 -2.11
N LYS A 75 4.66 17.97 -3.27
CA LYS A 75 3.98 18.09 -4.56
C LYS A 75 2.68 17.27 -4.60
N GLU A 76 2.76 15.99 -4.21
CA GLU A 76 1.59 15.12 -4.25
C GLU A 76 0.51 15.54 -3.24
N LEU A 77 0.91 15.99 -2.04
CA LEU A 77 -0.03 16.55 -1.07
C LEU A 77 -0.70 17.82 -1.61
N GLY A 78 0.07 18.71 -2.26
CA GLY A 78 -0.46 19.91 -2.91
C GLY A 78 -1.54 19.57 -3.95
N ARG A 79 -1.31 18.56 -4.79
CA ARG A 79 -2.31 18.07 -5.76
C ARG A 79 -3.61 17.61 -5.07
N VAL A 80 -3.48 16.87 -3.96
CA VAL A 80 -4.64 16.43 -3.17
C VAL A 80 -5.40 17.61 -2.59
N VAL A 81 -4.69 18.55 -2.00
CA VAL A 81 -5.25 19.77 -1.42
C VAL A 81 -6.02 20.60 -2.48
N GLU A 82 -5.45 20.76 -3.67
CA GLU A 82 -6.10 21.47 -4.77
C GLU A 82 -7.44 20.82 -5.17
N VAL A 83 -7.49 19.49 -5.30
CA VAL A 83 -8.73 18.75 -5.60
C VAL A 83 -9.79 18.92 -4.50
N LEU A 84 -9.35 19.03 -3.25
CA LEU A 84 -10.24 19.25 -2.09
C LEU A 84 -10.72 20.69 -1.96
N GLY A 85 -10.22 21.63 -2.76
CA GLY A 85 -10.66 23.02 -2.78
C GLY A 85 -9.59 24.03 -2.34
N GLY A 86 -8.36 23.59 -2.10
CA GLY A 86 -7.24 24.44 -1.70
C GLY A 86 -7.32 24.90 -0.24
N GLY A 87 -6.69 26.05 0.04
CA GLY A 87 -6.79 26.70 1.36
C GLY A 87 -5.61 26.46 2.29
N PHE A 88 -4.55 25.79 1.81
CA PHE A 88 -3.31 25.59 2.55
C PHE A 88 -2.12 26.19 1.79
N ASP A 89 -1.20 26.81 2.52
CA ASP A 89 0.01 27.34 1.95
C ASP A 89 1.16 26.33 1.94
N ASP A 90 2.29 26.68 1.30
CA ASP A 90 3.44 25.79 1.18
C ASP A 90 4.07 25.45 2.55
N ALA A 91 3.99 26.35 3.53
CA ALA A 91 4.52 26.10 4.88
C ALA A 91 3.65 25.08 5.62
N GLU A 92 2.34 25.14 5.49
CA GLU A 92 1.41 24.17 6.07
C GLU A 92 1.57 22.80 5.41
N ILE A 93 1.74 22.75 4.09
CA ILE A 93 2.04 21.52 3.36
C ILE A 93 3.36 20.92 3.84
N ALA A 94 4.42 21.74 3.95
CA ALA A 94 5.72 21.27 4.43
C ALA A 94 5.66 20.75 5.88
N ALA A 95 4.92 21.43 6.76
CA ALA A 95 4.71 20.98 8.13
C ALA A 95 3.98 19.62 8.20
N ALA A 96 2.94 19.44 7.39
CA ALA A 96 2.22 18.18 7.30
C ALA A 96 3.12 17.04 6.79
N VAL A 97 3.93 17.28 5.78
CA VAL A 97 4.92 16.33 5.26
C VAL A 97 5.95 15.94 6.32
N ALA A 98 6.51 16.93 7.03
CA ALA A 98 7.47 16.68 8.11
C ALA A 98 6.84 15.84 9.24
N PHE A 99 5.60 16.16 9.63
CA PHE A 99 4.85 15.40 10.64
C PHE A 99 4.65 13.94 10.21
N ALA A 100 4.32 13.70 8.94
CA ALA A 100 4.02 12.39 8.37
C ALA A 100 5.25 11.65 7.81
N SER A 101 6.47 12.18 8.02
CA SER A 101 7.70 11.50 7.59
C SER A 101 7.81 10.10 8.21
N PHE A 102 8.50 9.20 7.52
CA PHE A 102 8.67 7.82 7.99
C PHE A 102 9.30 7.76 9.39
N GLU A 103 10.33 8.56 9.61
CA GLU A 103 11.06 8.65 10.87
C GLU A 103 10.16 9.20 11.98
N SER A 104 9.42 10.27 11.70
CA SER A 104 8.47 10.88 12.63
C SER A 104 7.35 9.90 13.01
N LEU A 105 6.76 9.21 12.03
CA LEU A 105 5.69 8.24 12.30
C LEU A 105 6.19 7.01 13.07
N LYS A 106 7.39 6.53 12.76
CA LYS A 106 8.01 5.41 13.47
C LYS A 106 8.29 5.75 14.94
N GLU A 107 8.79 6.95 15.19
CA GLU A 107 9.04 7.43 16.56
C GLU A 107 7.73 7.63 17.32
N LYS A 108 6.71 8.23 16.69
CA LYS A 108 5.38 8.40 17.29
C LYS A 108 4.70 7.05 17.61
N GLU A 109 4.85 6.06 16.72
CA GLU A 109 4.34 4.70 16.98
C GLU A 109 5.04 4.09 18.20
N ARG A 110 6.37 4.25 18.33
CA ARG A 110 7.17 3.79 19.49
C ARG A 110 6.76 4.46 20.80
N GLN A 111 6.47 5.75 20.75
CA GLN A 111 6.05 6.54 21.91
C GLN A 111 4.58 6.32 22.29
N GLY A 112 3.81 5.53 21.52
CA GLY A 112 2.40 5.32 21.77
C GLY A 112 1.53 6.56 21.50
N PHE A 113 1.99 7.46 20.65
CA PHE A 113 1.29 8.71 20.29
C PHE A 113 -0.10 8.44 19.71
N PHE A 114 -0.25 7.33 18.95
CA PHE A 114 -1.52 7.01 18.31
C PHE A 114 -2.47 6.30 19.27
N THR A 115 -3.67 6.82 19.42
CA THR A 115 -4.74 6.23 20.25
C THR A 115 -5.40 5.01 19.58
N SER A 116 -5.29 4.91 18.24
CA SER A 116 -5.87 3.79 17.47
C SER A 116 -5.12 2.48 17.75
N GLU A 117 -5.86 1.45 18.14
CA GLU A 117 -5.30 0.09 18.32
C GLU A 117 -4.60 -0.43 17.05
N ARG A 118 -5.00 0.04 15.86
CA ARG A 118 -4.38 -0.34 14.59
C ARG A 118 -2.93 0.15 14.45
N MET A 119 -2.58 1.22 15.18
CA MET A 119 -1.24 1.83 15.16
C MET A 119 -0.43 1.49 16.40
N ARG A 120 -0.96 0.69 17.33
CA ARG A 120 -0.20 0.22 18.47
C ARG A 120 0.70 -0.95 18.07
N PRO A 121 1.93 -1.02 18.60
CA PRO A 121 2.77 -2.20 18.44
C PRO A 121 2.04 -3.43 18.99
N THR A 122 2.21 -4.56 18.31
CA THR A 122 1.67 -5.85 18.77
C THR A 122 2.69 -6.54 19.70
N GLU A 123 2.28 -7.62 20.37
CA GLU A 123 3.15 -8.47 21.19
C GLU A 123 4.22 -9.23 20.37
N ALA A 124 4.19 -9.12 19.03
CA ALA A 124 5.21 -9.70 18.17
C ALA A 124 6.60 -9.10 18.47
N ALA A 125 7.64 -9.91 18.38
CA ALA A 125 9.00 -9.45 18.60
C ALA A 125 9.56 -8.66 17.41
N GLY A 126 10.40 -7.64 17.69
CA GLY A 126 11.16 -6.91 16.69
C GLY A 126 10.31 -6.05 15.73
N GLU A 127 10.77 -5.91 14.51
CA GLU A 127 10.11 -5.04 13.48
C GLU A 127 8.70 -5.52 13.10
N ALA A 128 8.37 -6.78 13.31
CA ALA A 128 7.04 -7.33 13.03
C ALA A 128 5.97 -6.75 13.96
N ALA A 129 6.34 -6.21 15.12
CA ALA A 129 5.44 -5.56 16.06
C ALA A 129 4.87 -4.25 15.51
N PHE A 130 5.62 -3.54 14.68
CA PHE A 130 5.28 -2.20 14.19
C PHE A 130 4.55 -2.23 12.86
N LYS A 131 3.64 -1.26 12.65
CA LYS A 131 2.98 -1.06 11.37
C LYS A 131 3.86 -0.30 10.41
N VAL A 132 4.59 0.69 10.89
CA VAL A 132 5.59 1.46 10.14
C VAL A 132 6.89 0.66 10.11
N ARG A 133 7.14 -0.09 9.01
CA ARG A 133 8.28 -1.01 8.91
C ARG A 133 9.40 -0.49 8.03
N LYS A 134 9.28 -0.65 6.73
CA LYS A 134 10.37 -0.35 5.77
C LYS A 134 10.16 0.91 4.95
N GLY A 135 8.90 1.22 4.55
CA GLY A 135 8.57 2.40 3.76
C GLY A 135 9.36 2.53 2.44
N ARG A 136 9.76 1.41 1.81
CA ARG A 136 10.62 1.37 0.63
C ARG A 136 9.84 0.94 -0.61
N VAL A 137 9.99 1.68 -1.70
CA VAL A 137 9.54 1.28 -3.03
C VAL A 137 10.27 0.02 -3.47
N GLY A 138 9.58 -0.90 -4.14
CA GLY A 138 10.18 -2.14 -4.64
C GLY A 138 10.54 -3.18 -3.56
N GLY A 139 10.25 -2.93 -2.28
CA GLY A 139 10.60 -3.82 -1.18
C GLY A 139 10.01 -5.25 -1.26
N TYR A 140 9.07 -5.50 -2.15
CA TYR A 140 8.54 -6.85 -2.41
C TYR A 140 9.59 -7.79 -3.01
N ARG A 141 10.56 -7.27 -3.73
CA ARG A 141 11.66 -8.04 -4.34
C ARG A 141 12.57 -8.72 -3.30
N ASP A 142 12.61 -8.22 -2.06
CA ASP A 142 13.37 -8.84 -0.97
C ASP A 142 12.76 -10.19 -0.52
N HIS A 143 11.54 -10.47 -0.93
CA HIS A 143 10.74 -11.62 -0.47
C HIS A 143 10.39 -12.61 -1.58
N LEU A 144 10.74 -12.30 -2.82
CA LEU A 144 10.45 -13.10 -4.02
C LEU A 144 11.75 -13.45 -4.73
N THR A 145 11.78 -14.61 -5.41
CA THR A 145 12.88 -14.89 -6.34
C THR A 145 12.79 -13.98 -7.56
N PRO A 146 13.88 -13.79 -8.32
CA PRO A 146 13.85 -13.02 -9.56
C PRO A 146 12.76 -13.50 -10.55
N GLU A 147 12.56 -14.81 -10.68
CA GLU A 147 11.55 -15.40 -11.55
C GLU A 147 10.13 -15.12 -11.04
N GLN A 148 9.92 -15.18 -9.73
CA GLN A 148 8.65 -14.84 -9.11
C GLN A 148 8.33 -13.36 -9.28
N ALA A 149 9.31 -12.49 -9.08
CA ALA A 149 9.15 -11.06 -9.30
C ALA A 149 8.81 -10.75 -10.76
N ALA A 150 9.53 -11.36 -11.71
CA ALA A 150 9.26 -11.18 -13.14
C ALA A 150 7.83 -11.64 -13.52
N ARG A 151 7.38 -12.77 -13.00
CA ARG A 151 6.00 -13.24 -13.24
C ARG A 151 4.95 -12.28 -12.69
N LEU A 152 5.22 -11.67 -11.53
CA LEU A 152 4.33 -10.66 -10.96
C LEU A 152 4.31 -9.38 -11.79
N ASP A 153 5.49 -8.93 -12.24
CA ASP A 153 5.64 -7.74 -13.10
C ASP A 153 4.88 -7.93 -14.42
N VAL A 154 5.00 -9.11 -15.05
CA VAL A 154 4.24 -9.47 -16.28
C VAL A 154 2.73 -9.41 -16.02
N LEU A 155 2.25 -10.04 -14.93
CA LEU A 155 0.82 -10.00 -14.60
C LEU A 155 0.32 -8.56 -14.47
N VAL A 156 1.02 -7.70 -13.74
CA VAL A 156 0.63 -6.30 -13.56
C VAL A 156 0.67 -5.55 -14.89
N HIS A 157 1.74 -5.73 -15.67
CA HIS A 157 1.90 -5.08 -16.99
C HIS A 157 0.80 -5.44 -17.97
N GLU A 158 0.39 -6.71 -18.01
CA GLU A 158 -0.59 -7.19 -18.98
C GLU A 158 -2.04 -6.91 -18.56
N THR A 159 -2.30 -6.77 -17.25
CA THR A 159 -3.68 -6.76 -16.76
C THR A 159 -4.13 -5.48 -16.07
N LEU A 160 -3.19 -4.65 -15.57
CA LEU A 160 -3.53 -3.38 -14.93
C LEU A 160 -3.72 -2.29 -15.99
N ASP A 161 -4.75 -1.46 -15.82
CA ASP A 161 -5.03 -0.31 -16.68
C ASP A 161 -3.80 0.61 -16.76
N PRO A 162 -3.34 0.97 -17.96
CA PRO A 162 -2.14 1.80 -18.17
C PRO A 162 -2.27 3.21 -17.57
N ALA A 163 -3.46 3.69 -17.27
CA ALA A 163 -3.68 4.98 -16.60
C ALA A 163 -2.99 5.08 -15.23
N TYR A 164 -2.68 3.94 -14.59
CA TYR A 164 -1.93 3.91 -13.34
C TYR A 164 -0.41 4.04 -13.50
N GLY A 165 0.11 4.01 -14.73
CA GLY A 165 1.53 4.20 -15.01
C GLY A 165 2.46 3.03 -14.65
N TYR A 166 1.91 1.86 -14.29
CA TYR A 166 2.70 0.64 -14.03
C TYR A 166 2.86 -0.26 -15.27
N GLY A 167 2.23 0.09 -16.39
CA GLY A 167 2.22 -0.68 -17.62
C GLY A 167 3.44 -0.52 -18.53
N ARG A 168 4.42 0.32 -18.15
CA ARG A 168 5.71 0.40 -18.82
C ARG A 168 6.78 0.19 -17.78
N ALA A 169 7.59 -0.87 -17.95
CA ALA A 169 8.83 -1.01 -17.24
C ALA A 169 9.71 0.21 -17.58
N GLU A 170 9.71 1.23 -16.74
CA GLU A 170 10.88 2.09 -16.68
C GLU A 170 11.99 1.18 -16.13
N ALA A 171 12.92 0.81 -17.02
CA ALA A 171 14.13 0.14 -16.64
C ALA A 171 14.84 1.03 -15.60
N ILE A 172 14.91 0.53 -14.38
CA ILE A 172 15.77 1.07 -13.32
C ILE A 172 17.13 0.40 -13.46
#